data_36da4f2d10441b7356bbcfbb08b62795
#
_entry.id   36da4f2d10441b7356bbcfbb08b62795
#
_cell.length_a   1.000
_cell.length_b   1.000
_cell.length_c   1.000
_cell.angle_alpha   90.00
_cell.angle_beta   90.00
_cell.angle_gamma   90.00
#
_symmetry.space_group_name_H-M   'P 1'
#
loop_
_entity.id
_entity.type
_entity.pdbx_description
1 polymer ?
#
loop_
_entity_poly.entity_id
_entity_poly.type
_entity_poly.pdbx_seq_one_letter_code
_entity_poly.pdbx_strand_id
1 'polypeptide(L)'
;DIVADIGAYVGEYSIYASNQGVKKVLSYEATPETFNVLKMNKTDNMNIYNKAVVGDNSKEIELYLSKGIGATNSIAKKGMKAGYIKVPAIKYEEALQDATVVKIDVEGAEYGYNIIQPQLRAIILEFHPLTKKDWMQMAYNIMNKIKSHGFKPIIEPTFKSGWDLNSSWVR
;
A
#
# COMPACT_ATOMS: atom_id res chain seq x y z
N ASP A 1 -7.67 3.95 16.92
CA ASP A 1 -6.74 3.36 15.98
C ASP A 1 -5.74 4.38 15.43
N ILE A 2 -4.61 3.89 14.97
CA ILE A 2 -3.68 4.56 14.06
C ILE A 2 -3.72 3.77 12.77
N VAL A 3 -3.92 4.45 11.65
CA VAL A 3 -4.04 3.85 10.32
C VAL A 3 -2.80 4.17 9.49
N ALA A 4 -2.17 3.17 8.90
CA ALA A 4 -1.18 3.37 7.85
C ALA A 4 -1.82 3.15 6.49
N ASP A 5 -1.78 4.16 5.62
CA ASP A 5 -2.26 4.13 4.24
C ASP A 5 -1.03 4.14 3.30
N ILE A 6 -0.69 2.97 2.79
CA ILE A 6 0.49 2.74 1.95
C ILE A 6 0.05 2.68 0.49
N GLY A 7 0.50 3.66 -0.30
CA GLY A 7 -0.04 4.00 -1.60
C GLY A 7 -1.29 4.88 -1.45
N ALA A 8 -1.10 6.03 -0.77
CA ALA A 8 -2.22 6.89 -0.41
C ALA A 8 -2.82 7.65 -1.60
N TYR A 9 -2.13 7.68 -2.75
CA TYR A 9 -2.55 8.39 -3.96
C TYR A 9 -2.90 9.86 -3.64
N VAL A 10 -4.11 10.31 -3.99
CA VAL A 10 -4.59 11.66 -3.68
C VAL A 10 -5.22 11.79 -2.28
N GLY A 11 -5.24 10.70 -1.50
CA GLY A 11 -5.68 10.68 -0.11
C GLY A 11 -7.12 10.21 0.13
N GLU A 12 -7.78 9.60 -0.83
CA GLU A 12 -9.19 9.17 -0.71
C GLU A 12 -9.42 8.30 0.53
N TYR A 13 -8.63 7.23 0.68
CA TYR A 13 -8.74 6.35 1.85
C TYR A 13 -8.26 7.04 3.13
N SER A 14 -7.19 7.84 3.07
CA SER A 14 -6.69 8.61 4.20
C SER A 14 -7.73 9.57 4.76
N ILE A 15 -8.46 10.31 3.89
CA ILE A 15 -9.54 11.21 4.27
C ILE A 15 -10.70 10.41 4.87
N TYR A 16 -11.09 9.31 4.23
CA TYR A 16 -12.13 8.43 4.76
C TYR A 16 -11.80 7.97 6.18
N ALA A 17 -10.60 7.43 6.41
CA ALA A 17 -10.15 6.96 7.71
C ALA A 17 -10.13 8.11 8.74
N SER A 18 -9.62 9.29 8.35
CA SER A 18 -9.61 10.49 9.18
C SER A 18 -11.02 10.87 9.67
N ASN A 19 -11.99 10.85 8.75
CA ASN A 19 -13.40 11.19 9.05
C ASN A 19 -14.10 10.13 9.93
N GLN A 20 -13.56 8.91 10.04
CA GLN A 20 -14.05 7.89 10.98
C GLN A 20 -13.54 8.12 12.42
N GLY A 21 -12.84 9.22 12.68
CA GLY A 21 -12.39 9.60 14.03
C GLY A 21 -11.20 8.78 14.52
N VAL A 22 -10.37 8.26 13.63
CA VAL A 22 -9.12 7.60 14.04
C VAL A 22 -8.15 8.60 14.65
N LYS A 23 -7.31 8.15 15.58
CA LYS A 23 -6.35 9.02 16.27
C LYS A 23 -5.35 9.67 15.31
N LYS A 24 -4.90 8.93 14.30
CA LYS A 24 -3.90 9.38 13.32
C LYS A 24 -3.96 8.54 12.06
N VAL A 25 -3.67 9.17 10.92
CA VAL A 25 -3.41 8.50 9.64
C VAL A 25 -1.97 8.80 9.22
N LEU A 26 -1.22 7.75 8.85
CA LEU A 26 0.13 7.81 8.31
C LEU A 26 0.02 7.50 6.82
N SER A 27 0.11 8.52 5.96
CA SER A 27 -0.15 8.39 4.52
C SER A 27 1.16 8.45 3.74
N TYR A 28 1.45 7.41 2.98
CA TYR A 28 2.66 7.28 2.17
C TYR A 28 2.31 7.28 0.68
N GLU A 29 2.84 8.24 -0.05
CA GLU A 29 2.70 8.34 -1.50
C GLU A 29 4.07 8.58 -2.14
N ALA A 30 4.46 7.71 -3.06
CA ALA A 30 5.79 7.74 -3.67
C ALA A 30 5.91 8.77 -4.79
N THR A 31 4.85 8.95 -5.59
CA THR A 31 4.85 9.85 -6.75
C THR A 31 4.77 11.31 -6.32
N PRO A 32 5.78 12.16 -6.61
CA PRO A 32 5.80 13.56 -6.15
C PRO A 32 4.60 14.39 -6.62
N GLU A 33 4.15 14.21 -7.85
CA GLU A 33 3.00 14.92 -8.43
C GLU A 33 1.72 14.58 -7.67
N THR A 34 1.48 13.30 -7.43
CA THR A 34 0.31 12.80 -6.69
C THR A 34 0.38 13.22 -5.22
N PHE A 35 1.57 13.16 -4.62
CA PHE A 35 1.80 13.65 -3.26
C PHE A 35 1.48 15.15 -3.11
N ASN A 36 1.71 15.97 -4.14
CA ASN A 36 1.32 17.38 -4.10
C ASN A 36 -0.20 17.55 -4.01
N VAL A 37 -0.98 16.68 -4.64
CA VAL A 37 -2.44 16.66 -4.51
C VAL A 37 -2.84 16.16 -3.11
N LEU A 38 -2.21 15.08 -2.61
CA LEU A 38 -2.42 14.58 -1.26
C LEU A 38 -2.21 15.68 -0.20
N LYS A 39 -1.21 16.55 -0.37
CA LYS A 39 -0.98 17.70 0.52
C LYS A 39 -2.16 18.67 0.59
N MET A 40 -2.84 18.88 -0.55
CA MET A 40 -4.02 19.77 -0.60
C MET A 40 -5.23 19.15 0.10
N ASN A 41 -5.28 17.82 0.16
CA ASN A 41 -6.36 17.05 0.76
C ASN A 41 -6.10 16.66 2.23
N LYS A 42 -4.97 17.09 2.79
CA LYS A 42 -4.56 16.72 4.16
C LYS A 42 -5.52 17.26 5.21
N THR A 43 -5.91 16.40 6.15
CA THR A 43 -6.66 16.76 7.37
C THR A 43 -5.72 16.86 8.58
N ASP A 44 -6.22 17.39 9.73
CA ASP A 44 -5.39 17.69 10.91
C ASP A 44 -4.72 16.46 11.52
N ASN A 45 -5.37 15.29 11.49
CA ASN A 45 -4.84 14.04 12.04
C ASN A 45 -4.07 13.19 11.02
N MET A 46 -3.80 13.71 9.81
CA MET A 46 -2.97 13.04 8.80
C MET A 46 -1.50 13.50 8.89
N ASN A 47 -0.59 12.55 8.98
CA ASN A 47 0.83 12.73 8.72
C ASN A 47 1.14 12.14 7.34
N ILE A 48 1.60 12.97 6.42
CA ILE A 48 1.81 12.59 5.02
C ILE A 48 3.31 12.55 4.69
N TYR A 49 3.72 11.58 3.89
CA TYR A 49 5.12 11.32 3.56
C TYR A 49 5.28 11.05 2.06
N ASN A 50 6.13 11.84 1.38
CA ASN A 50 6.52 11.53 0.00
C ASN A 50 7.65 10.50 0.01
N LYS A 51 7.28 9.24 0.20
CA LYS A 51 8.19 8.10 0.26
C LYS A 51 7.55 6.85 -0.33
N ALA A 52 8.34 6.06 -1.03
CA ALA A 52 7.99 4.68 -1.33
C ALA A 52 8.14 3.82 -0.07
N VAL A 53 7.19 2.95 0.21
CA VAL A 53 7.35 1.92 1.23
C VAL A 53 7.94 0.69 0.55
N VAL A 54 8.93 0.05 1.18
CA VAL A 54 9.68 -1.08 0.62
C VAL A 54 9.80 -2.22 1.64
N GLY A 55 10.03 -3.44 1.16
CA GLY A 55 10.19 -4.61 2.03
C GLY A 55 11.61 -4.81 2.56
N ASP A 56 12.58 -4.07 2.03
CA ASP A 56 14.00 -4.16 2.40
C ASP A 56 14.51 -2.86 3.08
N ASN A 57 15.81 -2.72 3.23
CA ASN A 57 16.40 -1.55 3.87
C ASN A 57 16.84 -0.45 2.88
N SER A 58 16.34 -0.47 1.66
CA SER A 58 16.63 0.57 0.65
C SER A 58 16.17 1.94 1.15
N LYS A 59 16.99 2.96 0.94
CA LYS A 59 16.67 4.36 1.32
C LYS A 59 16.23 5.20 0.13
N GLU A 60 16.40 4.68 -1.08
CA GLU A 60 15.97 5.24 -2.36
C GLU A 60 15.65 4.10 -3.32
N ILE A 61 14.65 4.28 -4.18
CA ILE A 61 14.27 3.31 -5.22
C ILE A 61 14.00 4.02 -6.55
N GLU A 62 14.03 3.24 -7.64
CA GLU A 62 13.50 3.64 -8.94
C GLU A 62 12.00 3.41 -8.99
N LEU A 63 11.22 4.47 -9.12
CA LEU A 63 9.79 4.42 -9.34
C LEU A 63 9.52 4.53 -10.86
N TYR A 64 9.00 3.47 -11.46
CA TYR A 64 8.70 3.43 -12.89
C TYR A 64 7.38 4.12 -13.18
N LEU A 65 7.40 5.05 -14.14
CA LEU A 65 6.26 5.88 -14.49
C LEU A 65 5.38 5.20 -15.54
N SER A 66 4.07 5.23 -15.33
CA SER A 66 3.10 4.84 -16.34
C SER A 66 2.87 5.98 -17.34
N LYS A 67 2.34 5.65 -18.55
CA LYS A 67 1.80 6.65 -19.46
C LYS A 67 0.40 7.03 -19.02
N GLY A 68 0.25 8.03 -18.18
CA GLY A 68 -1.04 8.48 -17.67
C GLY A 68 -0.92 9.20 -16.32
N ILE A 69 -2.05 9.44 -15.68
CA ILE A 69 -2.10 10.02 -14.34
C ILE A 69 -1.53 9.00 -13.34
N GLY A 70 -0.63 9.43 -12.46
CA GLY A 70 0.28 8.64 -11.61
C GLY A 70 -0.26 7.51 -10.73
N ALA A 71 -1.54 7.14 -10.87
CA ALA A 71 -2.18 6.09 -10.07
C ALA A 71 -1.59 4.68 -10.28
N THR A 72 -0.93 4.44 -11.41
CA THR A 72 -0.37 3.13 -11.79
C THR A 72 1.17 3.11 -11.81
N ASN A 73 1.83 4.09 -11.19
CA ASN A 73 3.28 4.09 -11.05
C ASN A 73 3.70 2.96 -10.09
N SER A 74 4.77 2.25 -10.40
CA SER A 74 5.15 1.02 -9.70
C SER A 74 6.65 0.93 -9.47
N ILE A 75 7.05 0.29 -8.37
CA ILE A 75 8.44 -0.11 -8.17
C ILE A 75 8.78 -1.39 -8.95
N ALA A 76 7.78 -2.12 -9.44
CA ALA A 76 7.97 -3.24 -10.34
C ALA A 76 8.05 -2.75 -11.79
N LYS A 77 9.10 -3.15 -12.53
CA LYS A 77 9.27 -2.83 -13.96
C LYS A 77 8.21 -3.56 -14.80
N LYS A 78 7.02 -3.00 -14.89
CA LYS A 78 5.88 -3.52 -15.67
C LYS A 78 5.88 -2.95 -17.09
N GLY A 79 6.87 -3.25 -17.94
CA GLY A 79 6.86 -2.81 -19.36
C GLY A 79 6.66 -1.28 -19.54
N MET A 80 6.96 -0.50 -18.56
CA MET A 80 6.76 0.95 -18.49
C MET A 80 7.62 1.67 -19.51
N LYS A 81 7.01 2.47 -20.37
CA LYS A 81 7.68 3.17 -21.47
C LYS A 81 7.98 4.64 -21.16
N ALA A 82 7.59 5.15 -20.00
CA ALA A 82 7.72 6.57 -19.67
C ALA A 82 8.99 6.91 -18.86
N GLY A 83 9.81 5.90 -18.51
CA GLY A 83 11.02 6.09 -17.71
C GLY A 83 10.81 5.82 -16.22
N TYR A 84 11.75 6.29 -15.41
CA TYR A 84 11.68 6.20 -13.96
C TYR A 84 12.18 7.49 -13.30
N ILE A 85 11.80 7.69 -12.05
CA ILE A 85 12.36 8.70 -11.15
C ILE A 85 12.92 8.02 -9.92
N LYS A 86 13.90 8.64 -9.27
CA LYS A 86 14.38 8.21 -7.96
C LYS A 86 13.56 8.86 -6.87
N VAL A 87 13.08 8.07 -5.93
CA VAL A 87 12.27 8.55 -4.82
C VAL A 87 12.80 8.01 -3.48
N PRO A 88 12.70 8.79 -2.40
CA PRO A 88 13.06 8.31 -1.07
C PRO A 88 12.23 7.08 -0.70
N ALA A 89 12.85 6.13 0.03
CA ALA A 89 12.18 4.94 0.49
C ALA A 89 12.23 4.79 2.02
N ILE A 90 11.28 4.05 2.56
CA ILE A 90 11.20 3.68 3.97
C ILE A 90 10.79 2.22 4.07
N LYS A 91 11.38 1.50 5.02
CA LYS A 91 11.03 0.10 5.26
C LYS A 91 9.60 -0.03 5.78
N TYR A 92 8.89 -1.10 5.38
CA TYR A 92 7.50 -1.36 5.74
C TYR A 92 7.28 -1.32 7.26
N GLU A 93 8.13 -2.00 8.05
CA GLU A 93 8.00 -2.02 9.50
C GLU A 93 8.20 -0.63 10.13
N GLU A 94 9.10 0.19 9.56
CA GLU A 94 9.33 1.57 9.99
C GLU A 94 8.15 2.48 9.61
N ALA A 95 7.54 2.25 8.45
CA ALA A 95 6.40 3.03 7.97
C ALA A 95 5.14 2.82 8.82
N LEU A 96 4.94 1.62 9.35
CA LEU A 96 3.80 1.32 10.21
C LEU A 96 3.83 2.08 11.52
N GLN A 97 5.01 2.34 12.11
CA GLN A 97 5.11 2.93 13.45
C GLN A 97 4.20 2.16 14.45
N ASP A 98 3.25 2.88 15.08
CA ASP A 98 2.26 2.30 16.01
C ASP A 98 0.91 1.97 15.32
N ALA A 99 0.88 1.85 13.99
CA ALA A 99 -0.35 1.58 13.27
C ALA A 99 -0.96 0.24 13.70
N THR A 100 -2.27 0.27 13.99
CA THR A 100 -3.08 -0.91 14.32
C THR A 100 -3.91 -1.39 13.13
N VAL A 101 -4.02 -0.55 12.11
CA VAL A 101 -4.70 -0.84 10.84
C VAL A 101 -3.78 -0.45 9.69
N VAL A 102 -3.68 -1.29 8.67
CA VAL A 102 -2.92 -0.98 7.46
C VAL A 102 -3.77 -1.19 6.20
N LYS A 103 -3.73 -0.21 5.29
CA LYS A 103 -4.16 -0.39 3.90
C LYS A 103 -2.90 -0.40 3.03
N ILE A 104 -2.83 -1.34 2.11
CA ILE A 104 -1.72 -1.53 1.17
C ILE A 104 -2.28 -1.62 -0.24
N ASP A 105 -1.86 -0.70 -1.10
CA ASP A 105 -2.24 -0.60 -2.50
C ASP A 105 -1.09 0.11 -3.25
N VAL A 106 -0.13 -0.68 -3.75
CA VAL A 106 1.19 -0.19 -4.18
C VAL A 106 1.66 -0.76 -5.52
N GLU A 107 0.71 -1.19 -6.35
CA GLU A 107 0.97 -1.55 -7.74
C GLU A 107 2.09 -2.60 -7.94
N GLY A 108 2.13 -3.60 -7.04
CA GLY A 108 3.01 -4.76 -7.16
C GLY A 108 4.19 -4.83 -6.18
N ALA A 109 4.33 -3.86 -5.25
CA ALA A 109 5.33 -3.91 -4.19
C ALA A 109 4.90 -4.77 -2.98
N GLU A 110 3.61 -5.04 -2.82
CA GLU A 110 2.99 -5.75 -1.70
C GLU A 110 3.59 -7.14 -1.44
N TYR A 111 4.09 -7.79 -2.48
CA TYR A 111 4.72 -9.11 -2.39
C TYR A 111 6.07 -9.12 -1.66
N GLY A 112 6.68 -7.96 -1.50
CA GLY A 112 7.96 -7.79 -0.80
C GLY A 112 7.82 -7.55 0.71
N TYR A 113 6.59 -7.37 1.24
CA TYR A 113 6.40 -6.98 2.62
C TYR A 113 6.28 -8.17 3.58
N ASN A 114 6.83 -8.02 4.79
CA ASN A 114 6.43 -8.85 5.92
C ASN A 114 5.14 -8.28 6.52
N ILE A 115 4.03 -8.52 5.82
CA ILE A 115 2.73 -7.87 6.06
C ILE A 115 2.25 -8.00 7.50
N ILE A 116 2.55 -9.13 8.16
CA ILE A 116 2.04 -9.42 9.49
C ILE A 116 2.96 -8.82 10.56
N GLN A 117 2.44 -7.84 11.26
CA GLN A 117 3.09 -7.23 12.41
C GLN A 117 2.23 -7.44 13.67
N PRO A 118 2.85 -7.63 14.86
CA PRO A 118 2.12 -8.01 16.09
C PRO A 118 1.02 -7.03 16.49
N GLN A 119 1.23 -5.73 16.26
CA GLN A 119 0.30 -4.67 16.64
C GLN A 119 -0.90 -4.53 15.69
N LEU A 120 -0.85 -5.12 14.49
CA LEU A 120 -1.93 -4.99 13.52
C LEU A 120 -3.15 -5.81 13.96
N ARG A 121 -4.32 -5.16 13.95
CA ARG A 121 -5.63 -5.77 14.16
C ARG A 121 -6.46 -5.84 12.87
N ALA A 122 -6.14 -5.03 11.86
CA ALA A 122 -6.81 -5.09 10.56
C ALA A 122 -5.83 -4.82 9.41
N ILE A 123 -6.05 -5.52 8.31
CA ILE A 123 -5.25 -5.44 7.08
C ILE A 123 -6.22 -5.32 5.92
N ILE A 124 -6.05 -4.27 5.11
CA ILE A 124 -6.75 -4.05 3.84
C ILE A 124 -5.68 -4.14 2.76
N LEU A 125 -5.87 -5.01 1.79
CA LEU A 125 -4.82 -5.35 0.85
C LEU A 125 -5.39 -5.50 -0.56
N GLU A 126 -4.80 -4.78 -1.50
CA GLU A 126 -5.02 -4.95 -2.93
C GLU A 126 -3.78 -5.59 -3.55
N PHE A 127 -3.96 -6.72 -4.23
CA PHE A 127 -2.90 -7.41 -4.95
C PHE A 127 -2.99 -7.07 -6.43
N HIS A 128 -1.88 -6.63 -6.98
CA HIS A 128 -1.76 -6.32 -8.40
C HIS A 128 -1.04 -7.42 -9.17
N PRO A 129 -1.47 -7.72 -10.40
CA PRO A 129 -0.79 -8.71 -11.21
C PRO A 129 0.62 -8.25 -11.56
N LEU A 130 1.59 -9.12 -11.27
CA LEU A 130 2.94 -8.97 -11.75
C LEU A 130 3.06 -9.58 -13.16
N THR A 131 4.13 -9.24 -13.88
CA THR A 131 4.49 -9.91 -15.14
C THR A 131 4.83 -11.40 -14.97
N LYS A 132 5.07 -11.83 -13.72
CA LYS A 132 5.29 -13.24 -13.36
C LYS A 132 3.96 -13.99 -13.37
N LYS A 133 3.93 -15.17 -14.00
CA LYS A 133 2.73 -16.02 -14.13
C LYS A 133 2.15 -16.49 -12.79
N ASP A 134 2.93 -16.44 -11.72
CA ASP A 134 2.63 -17.02 -10.40
C ASP A 134 2.22 -15.97 -9.35
N TRP A 135 1.90 -14.72 -9.76
CA TRP A 135 1.48 -13.67 -8.83
C TRP A 135 0.25 -14.10 -7.99
N MET A 136 -0.71 -14.81 -8.59
CA MET A 136 -1.88 -15.34 -7.86
C MET A 136 -1.47 -16.31 -6.77
N GLN A 137 -0.52 -17.22 -7.05
CA GLN A 137 -0.01 -18.14 -6.04
C GLN A 137 0.70 -17.39 -4.91
N MET A 138 1.44 -16.32 -5.23
CA MET A 138 2.06 -15.45 -4.23
C MET A 138 1.01 -14.76 -3.35
N ALA A 139 -0.05 -14.22 -3.96
CA ALA A 139 -1.18 -13.62 -3.26
C ALA A 139 -1.86 -14.62 -2.32
N TYR A 140 -2.17 -15.84 -2.81
CA TYR A 140 -2.74 -16.91 -1.97
C TYR A 140 -1.84 -17.31 -0.81
N ASN A 141 -0.52 -17.37 -1.02
CA ASN A 141 0.43 -17.68 0.06
C ASN A 141 0.40 -16.60 1.16
N ILE A 142 0.34 -15.33 0.77
CA ILE A 142 0.21 -14.21 1.71
C ILE A 142 -1.11 -14.29 2.46
N MET A 143 -2.23 -14.51 1.79
CA MET A 143 -3.55 -14.65 2.43
C MET A 143 -3.59 -15.83 3.40
N ASN A 144 -3.02 -16.98 3.05
CA ASN A 144 -2.93 -18.12 3.95
C ASN A 144 -2.07 -17.80 5.18
N LYS A 145 -0.97 -17.06 5.01
CA LYS A 145 -0.15 -16.57 6.11
C LYS A 145 -0.95 -15.61 7.01
N ILE A 146 -1.75 -14.70 6.47
CA ILE A 146 -2.64 -13.81 7.23
C ILE A 146 -3.63 -14.64 8.06
N LYS A 147 -4.31 -15.63 7.45
CA LYS A 147 -5.22 -16.55 8.14
C LYS A 147 -4.54 -17.32 9.29
N SER A 148 -3.34 -17.87 9.05
CA SER A 148 -2.61 -18.65 10.05
C SER A 148 -2.18 -17.83 11.27
N HIS A 149 -2.18 -16.51 11.19
CA HIS A 149 -1.90 -15.59 12.29
C HIS A 149 -3.18 -15.08 12.99
N GLY A 150 -4.32 -15.73 12.75
CA GLY A 150 -5.56 -15.46 13.47
C GLY A 150 -6.43 -14.36 12.86
N PHE A 151 -6.08 -13.82 11.71
CA PHE A 151 -6.95 -12.89 11.00
C PHE A 151 -8.08 -13.63 10.29
N LYS A 152 -9.28 -13.04 10.32
CA LYS A 152 -10.47 -13.53 9.63
C LYS A 152 -10.83 -12.57 8.49
N PRO A 153 -11.24 -13.05 7.32
CA PRO A 153 -11.67 -12.16 6.24
C PRO A 153 -13.00 -11.48 6.62
N ILE A 154 -13.08 -10.18 6.40
CA ILE A 154 -14.34 -9.40 6.42
C ILE A 154 -14.91 -9.37 4.99
N ILE A 155 -14.02 -9.17 4.01
CA ILE A 155 -14.34 -9.26 2.60
C ILE A 155 -13.52 -10.44 2.07
N GLU A 156 -14.22 -11.47 1.60
CA GLU A 156 -13.57 -12.59 0.94
C GLU A 156 -12.81 -12.09 -0.30
N PRO A 157 -11.63 -12.66 -0.55
CA PRO A 157 -10.83 -12.27 -1.71
C PRO A 157 -11.66 -12.40 -2.99
N THR A 158 -11.88 -11.29 -3.67
CA THR A 158 -12.64 -11.23 -4.91
C THR A 158 -11.83 -10.55 -5.99
N PHE A 159 -11.88 -11.11 -7.21
CA PHE A 159 -11.29 -10.45 -8.37
C PHE A 159 -12.18 -9.30 -8.82
N LYS A 160 -11.66 -8.08 -8.80
CA LYS A 160 -12.27 -6.95 -9.47
C LYS A 160 -11.77 -6.91 -10.91
N SER A 161 -12.68 -6.79 -11.86
CA SER A 161 -12.37 -6.62 -13.30
C SER A 161 -11.36 -7.62 -13.90
N GLY A 162 -11.16 -8.78 -13.28
CA GLY A 162 -10.30 -9.85 -13.78
C GLY A 162 -8.79 -9.67 -13.58
N TRP A 163 -8.33 -8.57 -12.94
CA TRP A 163 -6.91 -8.25 -12.83
C TRP A 163 -6.41 -7.97 -11.41
N ASP A 164 -7.28 -7.49 -10.50
CA ASP A 164 -6.88 -7.14 -9.14
C ASP A 164 -7.61 -8.01 -8.12
N LEU A 165 -6.94 -8.37 -7.03
CA LEU A 165 -7.48 -9.17 -5.94
C LEU A 165 -7.53 -8.34 -4.67
N ASN A 166 -8.74 -8.00 -4.21
CA ASN A 166 -8.96 -7.25 -2.99
C ASN A 166 -9.33 -8.14 -1.83
N SER A 167 -8.82 -7.83 -0.64
CA SER A 167 -9.12 -8.54 0.59
C SER A 167 -9.04 -7.63 1.81
N SER A 168 -9.89 -7.91 2.82
CA SER A 168 -9.87 -7.20 4.10
C SER A 168 -9.95 -8.19 5.25
N TRP A 169 -9.13 -8.01 6.26
CA TRP A 169 -8.90 -8.95 7.34
C TRP A 169 -8.93 -8.26 8.71
N VAL A 170 -9.48 -8.95 9.72
CA VAL A 170 -9.50 -8.49 11.11
C VAL A 170 -9.09 -9.62 12.05
N ARG A 171 -8.41 -9.25 13.13
CA ARG A 171 -8.04 -10.16 14.23
C ARG A 171 -8.80 -9.81 15.50
#